data_a660902b3648bb75835443674b5ba235
#
_entry.id   a660902b3648bb75835443674b5ba235
#
_cell.length_a   1.000
_cell.length_b   1.000
_cell.length_c   1.000
_cell.angle_alpha   90.00
_cell.angle_beta   90.00
_cell.angle_gamma   90.00
#
_symmetry.space_group_name_H-M   'P 1'
#
loop_
_entity.id
_entity.type
_entity.pdbx_description
1 polymer ?
#
loop_
_entity_poly.entity_id
_entity_poly.type
_entity_poly.pdbx_seq_one_letter_code
_entity_poly.pdbx_strand_id
1 'polypeptide(L)'
;ETDAQLLSVHDPDEYLNAATSEIDKAKRYQDILDAYCALAELRDSGKALGVGVGSKDLKIIQRLHSDGVKFDWVMLANSFTILTHPAEVMDFMAILHAEGITIINSAVFNAGFLVGGKYFDYEVVTLNSHPELFDWRERFNEQCALHKVSPALACCQFALSPPGVVALSLNTSKPERVADNVALVNDPVPGSFWEALKASKLISASYKFH
;
A
#
# COMPACT_ATOMS: atom_id res chain seq x y z
N GLU A 1 0.65 -13.77 -27.14
CA GLU A 1 0.83 -14.33 -25.78
C GLU A 1 1.59 -13.30 -24.97
N THR A 2 1.04 -12.86 -23.85
CA THR A 2 1.73 -11.98 -22.91
C THR A 2 2.33 -12.86 -21.83
N ASP A 3 3.65 -12.83 -21.69
CA ASP A 3 4.34 -13.51 -20.60
C ASP A 3 4.11 -12.73 -19.30
N ALA A 4 3.11 -13.12 -18.53
CA ALA A 4 2.89 -12.56 -17.21
C ALA A 4 4.01 -13.07 -16.28
N GLN A 5 4.86 -12.16 -15.80
CA GLN A 5 5.99 -12.51 -14.94
C GLN A 5 5.58 -12.66 -13.48
N LEU A 6 4.65 -11.84 -13.01
CA LEU A 6 4.15 -11.85 -11.64
C LEU A 6 2.66 -12.18 -11.65
N LEU A 7 2.27 -13.20 -10.90
CA LEU A 7 0.89 -13.67 -10.78
C LEU A 7 0.36 -13.40 -9.37
N SER A 8 -0.95 -13.17 -9.25
CA SER A 8 -1.59 -13.00 -7.93
C SER A 8 -3.06 -13.41 -7.94
N VAL A 9 -3.57 -13.75 -6.78
CA VAL A 9 -4.99 -13.59 -6.47
C VAL A 9 -5.17 -12.13 -6.03
N HIS A 10 -6.00 -11.37 -6.75
CA HIS A 10 -6.26 -9.96 -6.48
C HIS A 10 -7.56 -9.82 -5.70
N ASP A 11 -7.53 -8.95 -4.67
CA ASP A 11 -8.67 -8.65 -3.78
C ASP A 11 -9.41 -9.91 -3.27
N PRO A 12 -8.70 -10.88 -2.65
CA PRO A 12 -9.34 -12.09 -2.12
C PRO A 12 -10.37 -11.79 -1.03
N ASP A 13 -10.25 -10.65 -0.36
CA ASP A 13 -11.22 -10.13 0.61
C ASP A 13 -12.58 -9.83 -0.04
N GLU A 14 -12.60 -9.25 -1.25
CA GLU A 14 -13.86 -8.98 -1.96
C GLU A 14 -14.58 -10.28 -2.33
N TYR A 15 -13.83 -11.29 -2.78
CA TYR A 15 -14.40 -12.60 -3.06
C TYR A 15 -14.98 -13.26 -1.80
N LEU A 16 -14.31 -13.14 -0.66
CA LEU A 16 -14.80 -13.65 0.63
C LEU A 16 -16.00 -12.87 1.15
N ASN A 17 -16.00 -11.54 1.02
CA ASN A 17 -17.07 -10.68 1.50
C ASN A 17 -18.38 -10.85 0.69
N ALA A 18 -18.31 -11.38 -0.52
CA ALA A 18 -19.47 -11.74 -1.32
C ALA A 18 -20.12 -13.07 -0.88
N ALA A 19 -19.63 -13.72 0.18
CA ALA A 19 -20.20 -14.95 0.69
C ALA A 19 -21.60 -14.71 1.30
N THR A 20 -22.51 -15.65 1.05
CA THR A 20 -23.91 -15.59 1.52
C THR A 20 -24.16 -16.38 2.81
N SER A 21 -23.19 -17.17 3.26
CA SER A 21 -23.20 -17.95 4.50
C SER A 21 -21.80 -18.31 4.95
N GLU A 22 -21.63 -18.77 6.20
CA GLU A 22 -20.32 -19.26 6.69
C GLU A 22 -19.83 -20.48 5.92
N ILE A 23 -20.73 -21.34 5.45
CA ILE A 23 -20.36 -22.49 4.60
C ILE A 23 -19.84 -22.01 3.24
N ASP A 24 -20.52 -21.04 2.63
CA ASP A 24 -20.07 -20.43 1.38
C ASP A 24 -18.72 -19.71 1.57
N LYS A 25 -18.54 -18.99 2.68
CA LYS A 25 -17.30 -18.32 3.02
C LYS A 25 -16.13 -19.30 3.18
N ALA A 26 -16.37 -20.42 3.86
CA ALA A 26 -15.36 -21.47 4.01
C ALA A 26 -14.99 -22.08 2.66
N LYS A 27 -15.97 -22.33 1.80
CA LYS A 27 -15.73 -22.82 0.44
C LYS A 27 -14.90 -21.82 -0.38
N ARG A 28 -15.30 -20.54 -0.39
CA ARG A 28 -14.56 -19.48 -1.10
C ARG A 28 -13.12 -19.34 -0.61
N TYR A 29 -12.90 -19.51 0.69
CA TYR A 29 -11.55 -19.51 1.21
C TYR A 29 -10.73 -20.71 0.69
N GLN A 30 -11.33 -21.90 0.60
CA GLN A 30 -10.68 -23.05 -0.01
C GLN A 30 -10.39 -22.80 -1.50
N ASP A 31 -11.33 -22.20 -2.25
CA ASP A 31 -11.11 -21.84 -3.66
C ASP A 31 -9.88 -20.91 -3.83
N ILE A 32 -9.67 -19.97 -2.88
CA ILE A 32 -8.48 -19.11 -2.86
C ILE A 32 -7.21 -19.93 -2.62
N LEU A 33 -7.22 -20.85 -1.66
CA LEU A 33 -6.06 -21.72 -1.39
C LEU A 33 -5.73 -22.61 -2.59
N ASP A 34 -6.75 -23.17 -3.24
CA ASP A 34 -6.59 -24.00 -4.45
C ASP A 34 -6.01 -23.18 -5.62
N ALA A 35 -6.44 -21.91 -5.76
CA ALA A 35 -5.87 -20.98 -6.73
C ALA A 35 -4.37 -20.73 -6.45
N TYR A 36 -3.97 -20.56 -5.19
CA TYR A 36 -2.56 -20.41 -4.84
C TYR A 36 -1.74 -21.66 -5.12
N CYS A 37 -2.31 -22.85 -4.92
CA CYS A 37 -1.66 -24.10 -5.33
C CYS A 37 -1.37 -24.11 -6.84
N ALA A 38 -2.35 -23.76 -7.66
CA ALA A 38 -2.18 -23.69 -9.11
C ALA A 38 -1.17 -22.62 -9.55
N LEU A 39 -1.17 -21.44 -8.89
CA LEU A 39 -0.19 -20.39 -9.17
C LEU A 39 1.24 -20.81 -8.79
N ALA A 40 1.40 -21.53 -7.68
CA ALA A 40 2.69 -22.08 -7.26
C ALA A 40 3.23 -23.08 -8.29
N GLU A 41 2.39 -23.96 -8.85
CA GLU A 41 2.79 -24.87 -9.93
C GLU A 41 3.28 -24.11 -11.19
N LEU A 42 2.65 -22.99 -11.53
CA LEU A 42 3.10 -22.15 -12.64
C LEU A 42 4.47 -21.52 -12.38
N ARG A 43 4.70 -21.01 -11.16
CA ARG A 43 6.01 -20.48 -10.75
C ARG A 43 7.06 -21.59 -10.77
N ASP A 44 6.79 -22.72 -10.14
CA ASP A 44 7.75 -23.82 -9.99
C ASP A 44 8.09 -24.48 -11.33
N SER A 45 7.18 -24.41 -12.32
CA SER A 45 7.45 -24.83 -13.71
C SER A 45 8.15 -23.76 -14.56
N GLY A 46 8.50 -22.61 -13.98
CA GLY A 46 9.17 -21.51 -14.69
C GLY A 46 8.28 -20.69 -15.63
N LYS A 47 6.95 -20.86 -15.56
CA LYS A 47 5.98 -20.07 -16.36
C LYS A 47 5.64 -18.72 -15.74
N ALA A 48 6.04 -18.50 -14.49
CA ALA A 48 5.98 -17.22 -13.81
C ALA A 48 7.23 -17.03 -12.96
N LEU A 49 7.61 -15.76 -12.69
CA LEU A 49 8.75 -15.42 -11.85
C LEU A 49 8.37 -15.36 -10.37
N GLY A 50 7.11 -15.07 -10.06
CA GLY A 50 6.66 -14.95 -8.69
C GLY A 50 5.14 -14.95 -8.54
N VAL A 51 4.71 -15.37 -7.35
CA VAL A 51 3.31 -15.42 -6.93
C VAL A 51 3.11 -14.51 -5.74
N GLY A 52 2.05 -13.72 -5.76
CA GLY A 52 1.79 -12.76 -4.69
C GLY A 52 0.31 -12.52 -4.41
N VAL A 53 0.04 -11.52 -3.62
CA VAL A 53 -1.30 -11.05 -3.27
C VAL A 53 -1.37 -9.53 -3.36
N GLY A 54 -2.47 -9.00 -3.83
CA GLY A 54 -2.81 -7.57 -3.74
C GLY A 54 -4.14 -7.39 -3.05
N SER A 55 -4.19 -6.66 -1.95
CA SER A 55 -5.42 -6.36 -1.22
C SER A 55 -5.26 -5.12 -0.35
N LYS A 56 -6.38 -4.45 -0.08
CA LYS A 56 -6.50 -3.41 0.96
C LYS A 56 -6.78 -4.00 2.35
N ASP A 57 -7.24 -5.24 2.44
CA ASP A 57 -7.48 -5.92 3.71
C ASP A 57 -6.23 -6.68 4.17
N LEU A 58 -5.50 -6.06 5.11
CA LEU A 58 -4.32 -6.66 5.71
C LEU A 58 -4.62 -8.03 6.34
N LYS A 59 -5.82 -8.21 6.93
CA LYS A 59 -6.17 -9.44 7.66
C LYS A 59 -6.22 -10.66 6.77
N ILE A 60 -6.71 -10.52 5.53
CA ILE A 60 -6.71 -11.64 4.60
C ILE A 60 -5.28 -12.01 4.18
N ILE A 61 -4.41 -11.01 3.98
CA ILE A 61 -3.00 -11.27 3.64
C ILE A 61 -2.31 -12.00 4.80
N GLN A 62 -2.48 -11.52 6.03
CA GLN A 62 -1.94 -12.14 7.23
C GLN A 62 -2.46 -13.58 7.41
N ARG A 63 -3.75 -13.80 7.15
CA ARG A 63 -4.36 -15.13 7.25
C ARG A 63 -3.77 -16.10 6.22
N LEU A 64 -3.70 -15.72 4.96
CA LEU A 64 -3.11 -16.53 3.90
C LEU A 64 -1.64 -16.88 4.20
N HIS A 65 -0.88 -15.88 4.69
CA HIS A 65 0.50 -16.07 5.13
C HIS A 65 0.60 -17.08 6.29
N SER A 66 -0.26 -16.95 7.31
CA SER A 66 -0.31 -17.85 8.47
C SER A 66 -0.72 -19.27 8.09
N ASP A 67 -1.60 -19.43 7.10
CA ASP A 67 -2.05 -20.72 6.59
C ASP A 67 -1.03 -21.33 5.60
N GLY A 68 0.13 -20.72 5.45
CA GLY A 68 1.29 -21.28 4.75
C GLY A 68 1.37 -20.98 3.25
N VAL A 69 0.55 -20.08 2.73
CA VAL A 69 0.68 -19.61 1.34
C VAL A 69 2.05 -18.92 1.18
N LYS A 70 2.82 -19.37 0.20
CA LYS A 70 4.16 -18.81 -0.07
C LYS A 70 4.08 -17.70 -1.09
N PHE A 71 4.28 -16.47 -0.60
CA PHE A 71 4.37 -15.29 -1.44
C PHE A 71 5.82 -14.98 -1.82
N ASP A 72 6.03 -14.57 -3.06
CA ASP A 72 7.26 -13.91 -3.51
C ASP A 72 7.12 -12.39 -3.38
N TRP A 73 5.89 -11.88 -3.44
CA TRP A 73 5.57 -10.47 -3.29
C TRP A 73 4.17 -10.23 -2.68
N VAL A 74 4.03 -9.10 -1.99
CA VAL A 74 2.76 -8.63 -1.41
C VAL A 74 2.54 -7.18 -1.81
N MET A 75 1.36 -6.85 -2.33
CA MET A 75 0.93 -5.47 -2.57
C MET A 75 -0.05 -5.05 -1.47
N LEU A 76 0.38 -4.06 -0.68
CA LEU A 76 -0.44 -3.43 0.34
C LEU A 76 -1.09 -2.18 -0.26
N ALA A 77 -2.42 -2.17 -0.36
CA ALA A 77 -3.16 -1.03 -0.88
C ALA A 77 -3.81 -0.23 0.26
N ASN A 78 -3.56 1.09 0.30
CA ASN A 78 -4.14 2.03 1.26
C ASN A 78 -3.87 1.71 2.76
N SER A 79 -3.06 0.69 3.05
CA SER A 79 -2.80 0.22 4.41
C SER A 79 -1.63 0.95 5.07
N PHE A 80 -0.71 1.48 4.27
CA PHE A 80 0.47 2.21 4.73
C PHE A 80 0.67 3.49 3.91
N THR A 81 0.33 4.61 4.52
CA THR A 81 0.46 5.96 3.94
C THR A 81 1.03 6.92 4.97
N ILE A 82 1.45 8.12 4.55
CA ILE A 82 1.94 9.14 5.48
C ILE A 82 0.87 9.57 6.50
N LEU A 83 -0.42 9.50 6.15
CA LEU A 83 -1.53 9.77 7.05
C LEU A 83 -1.81 8.56 7.97
N THR A 84 -1.76 7.35 7.43
CA THR A 84 -2.14 6.12 8.13
C THR A 84 -0.99 5.12 8.08
N HIS A 85 -0.32 4.89 9.20
CA HIS A 85 0.83 3.98 9.32
C HIS A 85 0.83 3.27 10.69
N PRO A 86 -0.19 2.41 10.96
CA PRO A 86 -0.31 1.73 12.24
C PRO A 86 0.83 0.75 12.48
N ALA A 87 1.19 0.56 13.75
CA ALA A 87 2.29 -0.33 14.15
C ALA A 87 2.09 -1.76 13.64
N GLU A 88 0.86 -2.27 13.65
CA GLU A 88 0.53 -3.61 13.15
C GLU A 88 0.95 -3.81 11.68
N VAL A 89 0.73 -2.80 10.83
CA VAL A 89 1.15 -2.87 9.42
C VAL A 89 2.67 -2.89 9.32
N MET A 90 3.35 -2.04 10.09
CA MET A 90 4.82 -1.96 10.10
C MET A 90 5.45 -3.27 10.62
N ASP A 91 4.88 -3.85 11.66
CA ASP A 91 5.33 -5.13 12.22
C ASP A 91 5.17 -6.26 11.19
N PHE A 92 4.05 -6.29 10.48
CA PHE A 92 3.85 -7.28 9.42
C PHE A 92 4.78 -7.06 8.22
N MET A 93 5.02 -5.81 7.80
CA MET A 93 6.02 -5.49 6.78
C MET A 93 7.42 -5.96 7.18
N ALA A 94 7.78 -5.84 8.47
CA ALA A 94 9.05 -6.34 8.98
C ALA A 94 9.14 -7.87 8.91
N ILE A 95 8.05 -8.60 9.18
CA ILE A 95 7.98 -10.06 9.01
C ILE A 95 8.20 -10.42 7.54
N LEU A 96 7.44 -9.82 6.62
CA LEU A 96 7.57 -10.06 5.18
C LEU A 96 9.01 -9.81 4.69
N HIS A 97 9.61 -8.70 5.13
CA HIS A 97 10.99 -8.37 4.78
C HIS A 97 11.99 -9.41 5.31
N ALA A 98 11.83 -9.85 6.56
CA ALA A 98 12.71 -10.86 7.17
C ALA A 98 12.63 -12.22 6.45
N GLU A 99 11.48 -12.52 5.86
CA GLU A 99 11.25 -13.74 5.05
C GLU A 99 11.67 -13.57 3.57
N GLY A 100 12.18 -12.40 3.19
CA GLY A 100 12.60 -12.11 1.81
C GLY A 100 11.43 -11.85 0.85
N ILE A 101 10.23 -11.60 1.36
CA ILE A 101 9.05 -11.29 0.56
C ILE A 101 9.09 -9.82 0.15
N THR A 102 8.99 -9.58 -1.14
CA THR A 102 8.98 -8.22 -1.72
C THR A 102 7.68 -7.49 -1.41
N ILE A 103 7.76 -6.23 -0.98
CA ILE A 103 6.58 -5.42 -0.70
C ILE A 103 6.42 -4.34 -1.79
N ILE A 104 5.22 -4.27 -2.36
CA ILE A 104 4.77 -3.20 -3.23
C ILE A 104 3.75 -2.39 -2.44
N ASN A 105 3.96 -1.08 -2.29
CA ASN A 105 2.98 -0.23 -1.63
C ASN A 105 2.14 0.50 -2.68
N SER A 106 0.84 0.58 -2.46
CA SER A 106 -0.10 1.13 -3.43
C SER A 106 -1.13 2.03 -2.76
N ALA A 107 -1.85 2.84 -3.56
CA ALA A 107 -2.84 3.81 -3.08
C ALA A 107 -2.29 4.82 -2.06
N VAL A 108 -1.00 5.16 -2.15
CA VAL A 108 -0.25 5.99 -1.18
C VAL A 108 -0.75 7.43 -1.05
N PHE A 109 -1.67 7.85 -1.92
CA PHE A 109 -2.32 9.16 -1.89
C PHE A 109 -3.72 9.15 -1.26
N ASN A 110 -4.15 8.03 -0.65
CA ASN A 110 -5.51 7.84 -0.10
C ASN A 110 -6.58 8.27 -1.12
N ALA A 111 -6.64 7.56 -2.26
CA ALA A 111 -7.52 7.88 -3.41
C ALA A 111 -7.35 9.31 -3.95
N GLY A 112 -6.17 9.90 -3.77
CA GLY A 112 -5.84 11.25 -4.22
C GLY A 112 -6.11 12.35 -3.19
N PHE A 113 -6.67 12.05 -2.03
CA PHE A 113 -6.96 13.03 -0.99
C PHE A 113 -5.73 13.83 -0.57
N LEU A 114 -4.62 13.15 -0.32
CA LEU A 114 -3.39 13.77 0.18
C LEU A 114 -2.73 14.74 -0.81
N VAL A 115 -3.08 14.64 -2.07
CA VAL A 115 -2.59 15.52 -3.15
C VAL A 115 -3.66 16.49 -3.68
N GLY A 116 -4.67 16.77 -2.87
CA GLY A 116 -5.70 17.79 -3.15
C GLY A 116 -7.00 17.26 -3.76
N GLY A 117 -7.14 15.95 -3.92
CA GLY A 117 -8.38 15.31 -4.37
C GLY A 117 -9.50 15.39 -3.33
N LYS A 118 -10.69 14.98 -3.75
CA LYS A 118 -11.90 14.93 -2.92
C LYS A 118 -12.30 13.53 -2.48
N TYR A 119 -11.56 12.51 -2.92
CA TYR A 119 -11.81 11.12 -2.57
C TYR A 119 -10.83 10.66 -1.51
N PHE A 120 -11.34 10.02 -0.46
CA PHE A 120 -10.60 9.31 0.56
C PHE A 120 -11.17 7.91 0.68
N ASP A 121 -10.34 6.89 0.59
CA ASP A 121 -10.75 5.47 0.62
C ASP A 121 -11.98 5.18 -0.28
N TYR A 122 -11.92 5.72 -1.52
CA TYR A 122 -12.97 5.60 -2.56
C TYR A 122 -14.29 6.34 -2.28
N GLU A 123 -14.41 7.06 -1.18
CA GLU A 123 -15.56 7.87 -0.84
C GLU A 123 -15.28 9.37 -1.06
N VAL A 124 -16.34 10.12 -1.40
CA VAL A 124 -16.24 11.59 -1.47
C VAL A 124 -16.30 12.15 -0.06
N VAL A 125 -15.24 12.83 0.35
CA VAL A 125 -15.17 13.51 1.64
C VAL A 125 -15.29 15.01 1.49
N THR A 126 -15.87 15.64 2.51
CA THR A 126 -16.03 17.09 2.61
C THR A 126 -15.58 17.58 3.99
N LEU A 127 -15.31 18.88 4.11
CA LEU A 127 -14.96 19.48 5.40
C LEU A 127 -16.05 19.24 6.47
N ASN A 128 -17.32 19.15 6.06
CA ASN A 128 -18.42 18.90 6.99
C ASN A 128 -18.50 17.43 7.43
N SER A 129 -18.15 16.48 6.53
CA SER A 129 -18.23 15.06 6.86
C SER A 129 -17.00 14.54 7.60
N HIS A 130 -15.82 15.09 7.32
CA HIS A 130 -14.53 14.62 7.86
C HIS A 130 -13.60 15.80 8.16
N PRO A 131 -13.97 16.68 9.10
CA PRO A 131 -13.16 17.89 9.40
C PRO A 131 -11.71 17.55 9.82
N GLU A 132 -11.50 16.44 10.52
CA GLU A 132 -10.20 15.99 10.98
C GLU A 132 -9.24 15.64 9.82
N LEU A 133 -9.74 15.09 8.72
CA LEU A 133 -8.93 14.78 7.53
C LEU A 133 -8.47 16.07 6.86
N PHE A 134 -9.35 17.06 6.80
CA PHE A 134 -9.03 18.36 6.19
C PHE A 134 -8.07 19.18 7.07
N ASP A 135 -8.22 19.18 8.41
CA ASP A 135 -7.27 19.79 9.34
C ASP A 135 -5.88 19.16 9.19
N TRP A 136 -5.80 17.82 9.18
CA TRP A 136 -4.54 17.12 8.98
C TRP A 136 -3.89 17.52 7.65
N ARG A 137 -4.65 17.51 6.56
CA ARG A 137 -4.16 17.86 5.22
C ARG A 137 -3.68 19.30 5.13
N GLU A 138 -4.39 20.25 5.76
CA GLU A 138 -3.99 21.64 5.79
C GLU A 138 -2.63 21.79 6.49
N ARG A 139 -2.49 21.26 7.69
CA ARG A 139 -1.23 21.27 8.44
C ARG A 139 -0.09 20.56 7.72
N PHE A 140 -0.39 19.47 7.04
CA PHE A 140 0.58 18.77 6.18
C PHE A 140 1.04 19.66 5.02
N ASN A 141 0.12 20.31 4.32
CA ASN A 141 0.45 21.23 3.22
C ASN A 141 1.27 22.44 3.70
N GLU A 142 1.02 22.96 4.92
CA GLU A 142 1.84 24.01 5.52
C GLU A 142 3.30 23.54 5.69
N GLN A 143 3.52 22.35 6.24
CA GLN A 143 4.86 21.80 6.37
C GLN A 143 5.52 21.56 5.00
N CYS A 144 4.77 21.05 4.04
CA CYS A 144 5.24 20.89 2.68
C CYS A 144 5.72 22.22 2.07
N ALA A 145 4.93 23.29 2.23
CA ALA A 145 5.28 24.62 1.72
C ALA A 145 6.51 25.22 2.42
N LEU A 146 6.59 25.10 3.76
CA LEU A 146 7.73 25.60 4.54
C LEU A 146 9.06 24.95 4.14
N HIS A 147 9.04 23.66 3.83
CA HIS A 147 10.23 22.90 3.46
C HIS A 147 10.45 22.76 1.95
N LYS A 148 9.57 23.36 1.13
CA LYS A 148 9.59 23.26 -0.35
C LYS A 148 9.54 21.80 -0.87
N VAL A 149 8.80 20.96 -0.18
CA VAL A 149 8.52 19.57 -0.55
C VAL A 149 7.11 19.49 -1.12
N SER A 150 6.92 18.86 -2.27
CA SER A 150 5.55 18.67 -2.77
C SER A 150 4.84 17.57 -1.95
N PRO A 151 3.51 17.69 -1.72
CA PRO A 151 2.74 16.64 -1.05
C PRO A 151 2.89 15.26 -1.69
N ALA A 152 2.94 15.19 -3.03
CA ALA A 152 3.12 13.95 -3.75
C ALA A 152 4.51 13.31 -3.47
N LEU A 153 5.57 14.12 -3.48
CA LEU A 153 6.93 13.67 -3.15
C LEU A 153 6.98 13.13 -1.72
N ALA A 154 6.43 13.86 -0.75
CA ALA A 154 6.39 13.44 0.64
C ALA A 154 5.66 12.09 0.82
N CYS A 155 4.50 11.94 0.19
CA CYS A 155 3.73 10.68 0.24
C CYS A 155 4.52 9.50 -0.36
N CYS A 156 5.15 9.67 -1.51
CA CYS A 156 5.93 8.63 -2.18
C CYS A 156 7.16 8.23 -1.36
N GLN A 157 7.93 9.20 -0.88
CA GLN A 157 9.14 8.94 -0.10
C GLN A 157 8.81 8.28 1.26
N PHE A 158 7.73 8.72 1.92
CA PHE A 158 7.25 8.04 3.12
C PHE A 158 6.85 6.59 2.84
N ALA A 159 6.11 6.37 1.77
CA ALA A 159 5.60 5.04 1.42
C ALA A 159 6.71 4.05 1.00
N LEU A 160 7.86 4.54 0.54
CA LEU A 160 9.04 3.74 0.19
C LEU A 160 9.96 3.46 1.36
N SER A 161 9.83 4.19 2.47
CA SER A 161 10.84 4.18 3.54
C SER A 161 10.94 2.90 4.37
N PRO A 162 9.87 2.07 4.55
CA PRO A 162 10.01 0.84 5.33
C PRO A 162 10.87 -0.21 4.62
N PRO A 163 11.69 -0.97 5.35
CA PRO A 163 12.44 -2.08 4.78
C PRO A 163 11.54 -3.09 4.06
N GLY A 164 12.00 -3.58 2.91
CA GLY A 164 11.26 -4.53 2.08
C GLY A 164 10.32 -3.89 1.06
N VAL A 165 9.99 -2.61 1.18
CA VAL A 165 9.26 -1.89 0.13
C VAL A 165 10.21 -1.54 -1.00
N VAL A 166 10.01 -2.14 -2.15
CA VAL A 166 10.89 -1.96 -3.33
C VAL A 166 10.24 -1.15 -4.43
N ALA A 167 8.92 -0.98 -4.40
CA ALA A 167 8.18 -0.28 -5.45
C ALA A 167 6.89 0.35 -4.92
N LEU A 168 6.44 1.39 -5.63
CA LEU A 168 5.10 1.95 -5.50
C LEU A 168 4.28 1.61 -6.73
N SER A 169 3.01 1.28 -6.53
CA SER A 169 2.03 1.23 -7.61
C SER A 169 1.28 2.55 -7.66
N LEU A 170 1.63 3.39 -8.64
CA LEU A 170 0.98 4.67 -8.89
C LEU A 170 0.18 4.60 -10.17
N ASN A 171 -1.08 5.03 -10.13
CA ASN A 171 -1.92 5.10 -11.32
C ASN A 171 -2.17 6.54 -11.76
N THR A 172 -2.27 6.69 -13.08
CA THR A 172 -2.69 7.95 -13.69
C THR A 172 -3.45 7.66 -14.98
N SER A 173 -4.49 8.46 -15.24
CA SER A 173 -5.16 8.50 -16.54
C SER A 173 -4.54 9.51 -17.51
N LYS A 174 -3.45 10.17 -17.08
CA LYS A 174 -2.77 11.23 -17.83
C LYS A 174 -1.35 10.78 -18.18
N PRO A 175 -1.08 10.39 -19.45
CA PRO A 175 0.23 9.89 -19.86
C PRO A 175 1.39 10.85 -19.56
N GLU A 176 1.14 12.16 -19.65
CA GLU A 176 2.12 13.21 -19.36
C GLU A 176 2.62 13.22 -17.91
N ARG A 177 1.87 12.62 -16.97
CA ARG A 177 2.26 12.51 -15.55
C ARG A 177 3.18 11.32 -15.25
N VAL A 178 3.41 10.44 -16.20
CA VAL A 178 4.22 9.24 -15.93
C VAL A 178 5.65 9.63 -15.58
N ALA A 179 6.26 10.55 -16.32
CA ALA A 179 7.61 11.02 -16.04
C ALA A 179 7.71 11.71 -14.65
N ASP A 180 6.72 12.54 -14.32
CA ASP A 180 6.65 13.20 -13.01
C ASP A 180 6.51 12.18 -11.89
N ASN A 181 5.65 11.17 -12.04
CA ASN A 181 5.49 10.10 -11.05
C ASN A 181 6.79 9.30 -10.84
N VAL A 182 7.56 9.05 -11.91
CA VAL A 182 8.87 8.40 -11.79
C VAL A 182 9.87 9.29 -11.05
N ALA A 183 9.84 10.61 -11.25
CA ALA A 183 10.71 11.54 -10.52
C ALA A 183 10.45 11.51 -9.00
N LEU A 184 9.19 11.33 -8.54
CA LEU A 184 8.82 11.30 -7.12
C LEU A 184 9.54 10.20 -6.32
N VAL A 185 10.00 9.13 -6.92
CA VAL A 185 10.72 8.05 -6.23
C VAL A 185 12.24 8.28 -6.16
N ASN A 186 12.75 9.23 -6.94
CA ASN A 186 14.19 9.52 -7.01
C ASN A 186 14.58 10.82 -6.32
N ASP A 187 13.66 11.75 -6.14
CA ASP A 187 13.95 13.05 -5.55
C ASP A 187 14.08 12.93 -4.02
N PRO A 188 15.12 13.51 -3.42
CA PRO A 188 15.33 13.45 -1.97
C PRO A 188 14.40 14.41 -1.24
N VAL A 189 14.02 14.01 -0.02
CA VAL A 189 13.30 14.86 0.94
C VAL A 189 14.26 15.21 2.09
N PRO A 190 14.38 16.50 2.49
CA PRO A 190 15.25 16.89 3.59
C PRO A 190 14.87 16.24 4.92
N GLY A 191 15.86 15.77 5.71
CA GLY A 191 15.61 15.20 7.04
C GLY A 191 14.85 16.14 8.00
N SER A 192 15.10 17.46 7.88
CA SER A 192 14.39 18.49 8.66
C SER A 192 12.88 18.52 8.41
N PHE A 193 12.43 18.10 7.24
CA PHE A 193 11.00 17.97 6.93
C PHE A 193 10.36 16.85 7.77
N TRP A 194 11.00 15.69 7.84
CA TRP A 194 10.51 14.54 8.63
C TRP A 194 10.46 14.86 10.12
N GLU A 195 11.49 15.54 10.63
CA GLU A 195 11.50 15.99 12.02
C GLU A 195 10.37 17.03 12.30
N ALA A 196 10.08 17.90 11.36
CA ALA A 196 8.97 18.85 11.48
C ALA A 196 7.61 18.13 11.49
N LEU A 197 7.44 17.08 10.67
CA LEU A 197 6.20 16.27 10.68
C LEU A 197 6.03 15.51 12.01
N LYS A 198 7.11 14.96 12.58
CA LYS A 198 7.09 14.33 13.90
C LYS A 198 6.74 15.33 15.00
N ALA A 199 7.39 16.51 15.01
CA ALA A 199 7.15 17.58 15.99
C ALA A 199 5.71 18.11 15.95
N SER A 200 5.14 18.23 14.75
CA SER A 200 3.74 18.64 14.55
C SER A 200 2.72 17.50 14.69
N LYS A 201 3.16 16.28 15.04
CA LYS A 201 2.33 15.08 15.21
C LYS A 201 1.54 14.71 13.94
N LEU A 202 2.08 15.00 12.78
CA LEU A 202 1.53 14.57 11.49
C LEU A 202 1.95 13.16 11.14
N ILE A 203 3.12 12.72 11.65
CA ILE A 203 3.54 11.33 11.64
C ILE A 203 3.93 10.90 13.06
N SER A 204 4.00 9.59 13.30
CA SER A 204 4.39 9.05 14.60
C SER A 204 5.79 9.53 15.00
N ALA A 205 5.96 10.02 16.22
CA ALA A 205 7.27 10.38 16.78
C ALA A 205 8.22 9.16 16.85
N SER A 206 7.67 7.94 16.95
CA SER A 206 8.44 6.69 16.97
C SER A 206 8.80 6.17 15.57
N TYR A 207 8.37 6.85 14.51
CA TYR A 207 8.69 6.43 13.14
C TYR A 207 10.20 6.58 12.87
N LYS A 208 10.86 5.45 12.54
CA LYS A 208 12.34 5.36 12.56
C LYS A 208 12.98 5.36 11.17
N PHE A 209 12.20 5.28 10.10
CA PHE A 209 12.76 5.12 8.76
C PHE A 209 13.06 6.44 8.03
N HIS A 210 12.89 7.56 8.74
CA HIS A 210 13.28 8.90 8.31
C HIS A 210 13.95 9.65 9.45
#